data_eedfb9889ac2ff0cd573f35b50f5e4ff
#
_entry.id   eedfb9889ac2ff0cd573f35b50f5e4ff
#
_cell.length_a   1.000
_cell.length_b   1.000
_cell.length_c   1.000
_cell.angle_alpha   90.00
_cell.angle_beta   90.00
_cell.angle_gamma   90.00
#
_symmetry.space_group_name_H-M   'P 1'
#
loop_
_entity.id
_entity.type
_entity.pdbx_description
1 polymer ?
#
loop_
_entity_poly.entity_id
_entity_poly.type
_entity_poly.pdbx_seq_one_letter_code
_entity_poly.pdbx_strand_id
1 'polypeptide(L)'
;YAIIFLAAPYIAAFYKDAELTAVVRVIGLMLIFAGLKGIQQVYVSRNMIFKLFFFSTLGGTVFSAVVGLWMAYSGFGVWALVAQQLANTAVDTLVLWLTVGWRPRKLFSWQRLKGLLSYGWKLLASSLLDTVYNNLRSLLIGRVYTSADLAYYNQGRILPDAIAVNVDSSIDSV
;
A
#
# COMPACT_ATOMS: atom_id res chain seq x y z
N TYR A 1 2.06 -3.65 12.04
CA TYR A 1 2.12 -2.24 12.43
C TYR A 1 3.10 -1.99 13.57
N ALA A 2 3.02 -2.74 14.69
CA ALA A 2 3.89 -2.57 15.85
C ALA A 2 5.40 -2.63 15.48
N ILE A 3 5.78 -3.57 14.62
CA ILE A 3 7.16 -3.68 14.14
C ILE A 3 7.59 -2.42 13.39
N ILE A 4 6.75 -1.90 12.48
CA ILE A 4 7.04 -0.68 11.71
C ILE A 4 7.07 0.53 12.64
N PHE A 5 6.16 0.62 13.59
CA PHE A 5 6.13 1.71 14.57
C PHE A 5 7.43 1.79 15.40
N LEU A 6 7.96 0.65 15.82
CA LEU A 6 9.24 0.56 16.53
C LEU A 6 10.44 0.77 15.61
N ALA A 7 10.36 0.35 14.34
CA ALA A 7 11.43 0.54 13.36
C ALA A 7 11.50 1.98 12.80
N ALA A 8 10.42 2.76 12.89
CA ALA A 8 10.33 4.10 12.33
C ALA A 8 11.51 5.03 12.69
N PRO A 9 11.99 5.13 13.96
CA PRO A 9 13.13 5.97 14.29
C PRO A 9 14.44 5.50 13.66
N TYR A 10 14.63 4.19 13.49
CA TYR A 10 15.81 3.63 12.82
C TYR A 10 15.79 3.94 11.31
N ILE A 11 14.61 3.91 10.69
CA ILE A 11 14.43 4.29 9.28
C ILE A 11 14.73 5.78 9.11
N ALA A 12 14.21 6.65 9.98
CA ALA A 12 14.46 8.09 9.96
C ALA A 12 15.94 8.41 10.14
N ALA A 13 16.63 7.72 11.06
CA ALA A 13 18.06 7.87 11.27
C ALA A 13 18.87 7.42 10.02
N PHE A 14 18.44 6.36 9.35
CA PHE A 14 19.07 5.88 8.12
C PHE A 14 19.01 6.93 7.01
N TYR A 15 17.87 7.60 6.84
CA TYR A 15 17.68 8.65 5.82
C TYR A 15 18.11 10.05 6.30
N LYS A 16 18.50 10.21 7.57
CA LYS A 16 18.90 11.49 8.19
C LYS A 16 17.79 12.55 8.17
N ASP A 17 16.54 12.11 8.25
CA ASP A 17 15.37 12.96 8.24
C ASP A 17 14.44 12.63 9.42
N ALA A 18 14.33 13.58 10.37
CA ALA A 18 13.56 13.40 11.59
C ALA A 18 12.04 13.34 11.33
N GLU A 19 11.53 14.08 10.33
CA GLU A 19 10.11 14.08 9.96
C GLU A 19 9.65 12.68 9.50
N LEU A 20 10.56 11.91 8.92
CA LEU A 20 10.25 10.57 8.41
C LEU A 20 9.72 9.64 9.51
N THR A 21 10.09 9.85 10.78
CA THR A 21 9.57 9.05 11.90
C THR A 21 8.05 9.17 12.02
N ALA A 22 7.53 10.39 11.99
CA ALA A 22 6.09 10.63 12.09
C ALA A 22 5.36 10.14 10.85
N VAL A 23 5.90 10.41 9.67
CA VAL A 23 5.36 9.98 8.37
C VAL A 23 5.25 8.46 8.30
N VAL A 24 6.30 7.71 8.64
CA VAL A 24 6.32 6.23 8.62
C VAL A 24 5.31 5.64 9.60
N ARG A 25 5.18 6.23 10.80
CA ARG A 25 4.19 5.79 11.78
C ARG A 25 2.76 5.99 11.30
N VAL A 26 2.47 7.12 10.69
CA VAL A 26 1.12 7.44 10.19
C VAL A 26 0.79 6.62 8.95
N ILE A 27 1.71 6.51 7.98
CA ILE A 27 1.53 5.63 6.81
C ILE A 27 1.38 4.17 7.24
N GLY A 28 2.07 3.73 8.28
CA GLY A 28 1.95 2.38 8.83
C GLY A 28 0.51 1.99 9.19
N LEU A 29 -0.38 2.95 9.52
CA LEU A 29 -1.81 2.69 9.76
C LEU A 29 -2.50 2.09 8.54
N MET A 30 -1.99 2.34 7.34
CA MET A 30 -2.54 1.74 6.11
C MET A 30 -2.50 0.21 6.14
N LEU A 31 -1.55 -0.40 6.86
CA LEU A 31 -1.48 -1.86 6.99
C LEU A 31 -2.70 -2.42 7.72
N ILE A 32 -3.25 -1.69 8.68
CA ILE A 32 -4.45 -2.09 9.40
C ILE A 32 -5.65 -2.06 8.44
N PHE A 33 -5.80 -0.98 7.70
CA PHE A 33 -6.87 -0.87 6.68
C PHE A 33 -6.69 -1.89 5.57
N ALA A 34 -5.47 -2.12 5.08
CA ALA A 34 -5.19 -3.13 4.06
C ALA A 34 -5.54 -4.55 4.55
N GLY A 35 -5.24 -4.88 5.81
CA GLY A 35 -5.63 -6.16 6.40
C GLY A 35 -7.15 -6.34 6.47
N LEU A 36 -7.88 -5.29 6.89
CA LEU A 36 -9.34 -5.28 6.93
C LEU A 36 -9.97 -5.37 5.54
N LYS A 37 -9.40 -4.65 4.57
CA LYS A 37 -9.85 -4.65 3.17
C LYS A 37 -9.59 -5.99 2.49
N GLY A 38 -8.42 -6.59 2.73
CA GLY A 38 -7.97 -7.81 2.05
C GLY A 38 -8.98 -8.96 2.13
N ILE A 39 -9.64 -9.11 3.29
CA ILE A 39 -10.66 -10.15 3.48
C ILE A 39 -11.87 -9.91 2.56
N GLN A 40 -12.34 -8.67 2.49
CA GLN A 40 -13.48 -8.29 1.65
C GLN A 40 -13.13 -8.39 0.15
N GLN A 41 -11.91 -8.00 -0.21
CA GLN A 41 -11.40 -8.05 -1.58
C GLN A 41 -11.35 -9.49 -2.10
N VAL A 42 -10.88 -10.45 -1.29
CA VAL A 42 -10.88 -11.87 -1.65
C VAL A 42 -12.31 -12.40 -1.86
N TYR A 43 -13.25 -11.98 -1.03
CA TYR A 43 -14.66 -12.35 -1.19
C TYR A 43 -15.26 -11.82 -2.50
N VAL A 44 -15.04 -10.54 -2.81
CA VAL A 44 -15.49 -9.89 -4.05
C VAL A 44 -14.87 -10.55 -5.28
N SER A 45 -13.57 -10.82 -5.26
CA SER A 45 -12.86 -11.49 -6.35
C SER A 45 -13.38 -12.91 -6.58
N ARG A 46 -13.57 -13.70 -5.51
CA ARG A 46 -14.09 -15.07 -5.59
C ARG A 46 -15.51 -15.15 -6.15
N ASN A 47 -16.35 -14.16 -5.85
CA ASN A 47 -17.73 -14.11 -6.34
C ASN A 47 -17.89 -13.29 -7.62
N MET A 48 -16.79 -12.80 -8.20
CA MET A 48 -16.74 -11.98 -9.42
C MET A 48 -17.64 -10.72 -9.37
N ILE A 49 -17.84 -10.14 -8.18
CA ILE A 49 -18.69 -8.96 -7.99
C ILE A 49 -17.86 -7.68 -8.19
N PHE A 50 -17.22 -7.56 -9.36
CA PHE A 50 -16.27 -6.47 -9.66
C PHE A 50 -16.92 -5.08 -9.62
N LYS A 51 -18.23 -4.99 -9.78
CA LYS A 51 -18.97 -3.73 -9.68
C LYS A 51 -18.78 -3.05 -8.31
N LEU A 52 -18.81 -3.81 -7.22
CA LEU A 52 -18.59 -3.28 -5.87
C LEU A 52 -17.15 -2.79 -5.68
N PHE A 53 -16.20 -3.54 -6.24
CA PHE A 53 -14.81 -3.16 -6.22
C PHE A 53 -14.55 -1.85 -6.98
N PHE A 54 -15.15 -1.70 -8.17
CA PHE A 54 -15.06 -0.49 -8.97
C PHE A 54 -15.56 0.74 -8.21
N PHE A 55 -16.76 0.66 -7.63
CA PHE A 55 -17.33 1.80 -6.90
C PHE A 55 -16.57 2.14 -5.63
N SER A 56 -16.01 1.15 -4.91
CA SER A 56 -15.21 1.42 -3.73
C SER A 56 -13.91 2.13 -4.08
N THR A 57 -13.21 1.65 -5.10
CA THR A 57 -11.96 2.25 -5.56
C THR A 57 -12.19 3.64 -6.14
N LEU A 58 -13.25 3.83 -6.94
CA LEU A 58 -13.62 5.14 -7.48
C LEU A 58 -13.91 6.14 -6.36
N GLY A 59 -14.75 5.74 -5.40
CA GLY A 59 -15.08 6.58 -4.23
C GLY A 59 -13.86 6.95 -3.41
N GLY A 60 -12.99 5.96 -3.13
CA GLY A 60 -11.73 6.19 -2.43
C GLY A 60 -10.81 7.18 -3.18
N THR A 61 -10.67 6.98 -4.49
CA THR A 61 -9.81 7.83 -5.33
C THR A 61 -10.32 9.27 -5.42
N VAL A 62 -11.61 9.46 -5.69
CA VAL A 62 -12.20 10.81 -5.78
C VAL A 62 -12.10 11.55 -4.45
N PHE A 63 -12.48 10.89 -3.35
CA PHE A 63 -12.41 11.49 -2.03
C PHE A 63 -10.97 11.84 -1.63
N SER A 64 -10.03 10.93 -1.86
CA SER A 64 -8.63 11.17 -1.53
C SER A 64 -8.00 12.28 -2.38
N ALA A 65 -8.40 12.40 -3.65
CA ALA A 65 -7.96 13.48 -4.52
C ALA A 65 -8.40 14.85 -3.97
N VAL A 66 -9.65 14.97 -3.53
CA VAL A 66 -10.16 16.20 -2.91
C VAL A 66 -9.38 16.54 -1.63
N VAL A 67 -9.18 15.54 -0.75
CA VAL A 67 -8.43 15.75 0.50
C VAL A 67 -6.97 16.14 0.22
N GLY A 68 -6.31 15.43 -0.70
CA GLY A 68 -4.92 15.70 -1.07
C GLY A 68 -4.74 17.08 -1.67
N LEU A 69 -5.60 17.49 -2.61
CA LEU A 69 -5.56 18.82 -3.21
C LEU A 69 -5.81 19.91 -2.18
N TRP A 70 -6.83 19.74 -1.35
CA TRP A 70 -7.14 20.73 -0.31
C TRP A 70 -5.97 20.93 0.65
N MET A 71 -5.35 19.84 1.13
CA MET A 71 -4.19 19.92 2.01
C MET A 71 -2.95 20.47 1.31
N ALA A 72 -2.74 20.16 0.03
CA ALA A 72 -1.63 20.69 -0.75
C ALA A 72 -1.75 22.21 -0.91
N TYR A 73 -2.95 22.72 -1.24
CA TYR A 73 -3.20 24.15 -1.31
C TYR A 73 -3.09 24.86 0.05
N SER A 74 -3.36 24.14 1.14
CA SER A 74 -3.19 24.65 2.50
C SER A 74 -1.74 24.65 2.99
N GLY A 75 -0.78 24.19 2.17
CA GLY A 75 0.65 24.24 2.47
C GLY A 75 1.17 23.15 3.39
N PHE A 76 0.44 22.03 3.58
CA PHE A 76 0.85 20.94 4.44
C PHE A 76 2.00 20.07 3.87
N GLY A 77 2.52 20.37 2.67
CA GLY A 77 3.69 19.68 2.10
C GLY A 77 3.52 18.16 2.03
N VAL A 78 4.47 17.41 2.61
CA VAL A 78 4.47 15.93 2.61
C VAL A 78 3.22 15.34 3.26
N TRP A 79 2.65 16.00 4.25
CA TRP A 79 1.45 15.54 4.96
C TRP A 79 0.20 15.48 4.07
N ALA A 80 0.16 16.28 3.00
CA ALA A 80 -0.92 16.19 2.01
C ALA A 80 -0.93 14.82 1.31
N LEU A 81 0.24 14.30 0.96
CA LEU A 81 0.38 12.97 0.34
C LEU A 81 0.03 11.85 1.32
N VAL A 82 0.47 11.97 2.57
CA VAL A 82 0.15 11.01 3.64
C VAL A 82 -1.35 10.94 3.89
N ALA A 83 -2.00 12.10 4.01
CA ALA A 83 -3.44 12.19 4.23
C ALA A 83 -4.23 11.66 3.02
N GLN A 84 -3.81 12.01 1.80
CA GLN A 84 -4.40 11.50 0.57
C GLN A 84 -4.40 9.97 0.55
N GLN A 85 -3.25 9.36 0.84
CA GLN A 85 -3.08 7.91 0.78
C GLN A 85 -3.88 7.20 1.87
N LEU A 86 -3.89 7.75 3.10
CA LEU A 86 -4.72 7.25 4.19
C LEU A 86 -6.21 7.38 3.89
N ALA A 87 -6.65 8.54 3.39
CA ALA A 87 -8.03 8.77 3.02
C ALA A 87 -8.50 7.79 1.95
N ASN A 88 -7.67 7.56 0.91
CA ASN A 88 -7.96 6.58 -0.13
C ASN A 88 -8.20 5.19 0.48
N THR A 89 -7.23 4.69 1.25
CA THR A 89 -7.31 3.33 1.81
C THR A 89 -8.44 3.20 2.83
N ALA A 90 -8.69 4.23 3.64
CA ALA A 90 -9.76 4.23 4.62
C ALA A 90 -11.15 4.24 3.97
N VAL A 91 -11.38 5.13 2.99
CA VAL A 91 -12.67 5.23 2.29
C VAL A 91 -12.95 3.96 1.49
N ASP A 92 -11.96 3.47 0.74
CA ASP A 92 -12.10 2.24 -0.02
C ASP A 92 -12.44 1.04 0.91
N THR A 93 -11.77 0.93 2.05
CA THR A 93 -12.09 -0.08 3.06
C THR A 93 -13.51 0.09 3.60
N LEU A 94 -13.91 1.31 3.95
CA LEU A 94 -15.26 1.60 4.47
C LEU A 94 -16.34 1.26 3.45
N VAL A 95 -16.17 1.68 2.20
CA VAL A 95 -17.15 1.41 1.13
C VAL A 95 -17.30 -0.10 0.91
N LEU A 96 -16.20 -0.84 0.87
CA LEU A 96 -16.25 -2.31 0.75
C LEU A 96 -16.97 -2.94 1.96
N TRP A 97 -16.69 -2.49 3.17
CA TRP A 97 -17.34 -3.00 4.37
C TRP A 97 -18.83 -2.67 4.45
N LEU A 98 -19.27 -1.56 3.86
CA LEU A 98 -20.68 -1.18 3.82
C LEU A 98 -21.45 -1.89 2.68
N THR A 99 -20.80 -2.08 1.54
CA THR A 99 -21.45 -2.63 0.32
C THR A 99 -21.40 -4.15 0.26
N VAL A 100 -20.36 -4.78 0.81
CA VAL A 100 -20.25 -6.25 0.86
C VAL A 100 -21.07 -6.77 2.05
N GLY A 101 -22.12 -7.55 1.78
CA GLY A 101 -23.00 -8.11 2.81
C GLY A 101 -22.35 -9.22 3.65
N TRP A 102 -21.21 -9.77 3.21
CA TRP A 102 -20.51 -10.82 3.93
C TRP A 102 -19.73 -10.24 5.13
N ARG A 103 -19.81 -10.96 6.25
CA ARG A 103 -19.05 -10.60 7.47
C ARG A 103 -18.24 -11.81 7.94
N PRO A 104 -16.99 -11.63 8.40
CA PRO A 104 -16.19 -12.71 8.92
C PRO A 104 -16.83 -13.28 10.20
N ARG A 105 -16.98 -14.60 10.26
CA ARG A 105 -17.40 -15.30 11.47
C ARG A 105 -16.18 -15.53 12.35
N LYS A 106 -16.35 -15.42 13.67
CA LYS A 106 -15.28 -15.66 14.65
C LYS A 106 -15.02 -17.18 14.81
N LEU A 107 -14.55 -17.82 13.73
CA LEU A 107 -14.15 -19.21 13.73
C LEU A 107 -12.64 -19.28 13.58
N PHE A 108 -11.97 -19.76 14.60
CA PHE A 108 -10.51 -19.94 14.59
C PHE A 108 -10.17 -21.43 14.57
N SER A 109 -9.31 -21.86 13.65
CA SER A 109 -8.79 -23.21 13.56
C SER A 109 -7.27 -23.17 13.40
N TRP A 110 -6.56 -23.60 14.44
CA TRP A 110 -5.09 -23.64 14.44
C TRP A 110 -4.53 -24.52 13.34
N GLN A 111 -5.17 -25.64 13.05
CA GLN A 111 -4.74 -26.58 12.01
C GLN A 111 -4.79 -25.93 10.60
N ARG A 112 -5.87 -25.20 10.30
CA ARG A 112 -6.00 -24.48 9.02
C ARG A 112 -5.01 -23.32 8.93
N LEU A 113 -4.81 -22.60 10.04
CA LEU A 113 -3.83 -21.51 10.08
C LEU A 113 -2.42 -22.00 9.82
N LYS A 114 -2.00 -23.13 10.42
CA LYS A 114 -0.68 -23.74 10.20
C LYS A 114 -0.48 -24.15 8.74
N GLY A 115 -1.51 -24.70 8.08
CA GLY A 115 -1.46 -25.01 6.66
C GLY A 115 -1.30 -23.78 5.77
N LEU A 116 -2.04 -22.72 6.05
CA LEU A 116 -1.93 -21.45 5.33
C LEU A 116 -0.58 -20.77 5.55
N LEU A 117 -0.06 -20.78 6.77
CA LEU A 117 1.26 -20.24 7.09
C LEU A 117 2.40 -21.03 6.42
N SER A 118 2.27 -22.35 6.35
CA SER A 118 3.26 -23.21 5.68
C SER A 118 3.46 -22.89 4.21
N TYR A 119 2.41 -22.45 3.52
CA TYR A 119 2.47 -21.98 2.14
C TYR A 119 2.78 -20.48 2.08
N GLY A 120 2.07 -19.69 2.87
CA GLY A 120 2.09 -18.23 2.81
C GLY A 120 3.45 -17.61 3.15
N TRP A 121 4.23 -18.20 4.05
CA TRP A 121 5.55 -17.64 4.40
C TRP A 121 6.54 -17.71 3.23
N LYS A 122 6.45 -18.77 2.38
CA LYS A 122 7.30 -18.90 1.18
C LYS A 122 6.97 -17.80 0.17
N LEU A 123 5.68 -17.56 -0.05
CA LEU A 123 5.19 -16.51 -0.92
C LEU A 123 5.60 -15.12 -0.39
N LEU A 124 5.46 -14.91 0.93
CA LEU A 124 5.88 -13.67 1.58
C LEU A 124 7.39 -13.44 1.44
N ALA A 125 8.21 -14.47 1.63
CA ALA A 125 9.66 -14.36 1.46
C ALA A 125 10.04 -14.02 0.01
N SER A 126 9.42 -14.67 -0.98
CA SER A 126 9.61 -14.33 -2.39
C SER A 126 9.24 -12.89 -2.68
N SER A 127 8.04 -12.46 -2.28
CA SER A 127 7.57 -11.07 -2.50
C SER A 127 8.44 -10.03 -1.79
N LEU A 128 8.98 -10.35 -0.62
CA LEU A 128 9.92 -9.47 0.07
C LEU A 128 11.23 -9.33 -0.70
N LEU A 129 11.78 -10.43 -1.20
CA LEU A 129 13.00 -10.41 -2.02
C LEU A 129 12.78 -9.58 -3.29
N ASP A 130 11.67 -9.81 -3.99
CA ASP A 130 11.31 -9.04 -5.19
C ASP A 130 11.15 -7.54 -4.86
N THR A 131 10.48 -7.23 -3.76
CA THR A 131 10.29 -5.85 -3.32
C THR A 131 11.63 -5.17 -3.00
N VAL A 132 12.50 -5.85 -2.27
CA VAL A 132 13.85 -5.33 -1.94
C VAL A 132 14.65 -5.13 -3.22
N TYR A 133 14.67 -6.12 -4.12
CA TYR A 133 15.41 -6.05 -5.38
C TYR A 133 14.93 -4.88 -6.26
N ASN A 134 13.63 -4.75 -6.46
CA ASN A 134 13.03 -3.71 -7.29
C ASN A 134 13.22 -2.30 -6.73
N ASN A 135 13.30 -2.17 -5.39
CA ASN A 135 13.44 -0.89 -4.72
C ASN A 135 14.88 -0.59 -4.26
N LEU A 136 15.83 -1.51 -4.47
CA LEU A 136 17.21 -1.34 -4.01
C LEU A 136 17.83 -0.03 -4.54
N ARG A 137 17.59 0.31 -5.80
CA ARG A 137 18.09 1.55 -6.40
C ARG A 137 17.50 2.79 -5.72
N SER A 138 16.19 2.81 -5.49
CA SER A 138 15.51 3.90 -4.79
C SER A 138 16.01 4.05 -3.34
N LEU A 139 16.27 2.93 -2.65
CA LEU A 139 16.83 2.94 -1.30
C LEU A 139 18.24 3.55 -1.28
N LEU A 140 19.09 3.18 -2.24
CA LEU A 140 20.45 3.72 -2.35
C LEU A 140 20.45 5.20 -2.72
N ILE A 141 19.63 5.60 -3.69
CA ILE A 141 19.49 7.00 -4.11
C ILE A 141 18.99 7.85 -2.92
N GLY A 142 17.95 7.43 -2.24
CA GLY A 142 17.41 8.15 -1.08
C GLY A 142 18.37 8.24 0.11
N ARG A 143 19.40 7.37 0.16
CA ARG A 143 20.44 7.39 1.22
C ARG A 143 21.62 8.29 0.87
N VAL A 144 22.03 8.29 -0.40
CA VAL A 144 23.29 8.92 -0.88
C VAL A 144 23.03 10.31 -1.46
N TYR A 145 21.92 10.49 -2.14
CA TYR A 145 21.53 11.71 -2.84
C TYR A 145 20.43 12.47 -2.09
N THR A 146 19.90 13.51 -2.70
CA THR A 146 18.82 14.32 -2.12
C THR A 146 17.42 13.71 -2.36
N SER A 147 16.45 14.15 -1.55
CA SER A 147 15.05 13.76 -1.77
C SER A 147 14.52 14.20 -3.13
N ALA A 148 15.04 15.31 -3.68
CA ALA A 148 14.69 15.79 -5.01
C ALA A 148 15.19 14.83 -6.11
N ASP A 149 16.43 14.35 -6.00
CA ASP A 149 17.01 13.38 -6.95
C ASP A 149 16.22 12.07 -6.94
N LEU A 150 15.81 11.61 -5.74
CA LEU A 150 14.95 10.44 -5.61
C LEU A 150 13.59 10.65 -6.27
N ALA A 151 12.99 11.83 -6.12
CA ALA A 151 11.72 12.17 -6.77
C ALA A 151 11.85 12.16 -8.29
N TYR A 152 12.89 12.78 -8.86
CA TYR A 152 13.14 12.77 -10.30
C TYR A 152 13.39 11.35 -10.84
N TYR A 153 14.15 10.54 -10.11
CA TYR A 153 14.39 9.15 -10.48
C TYR A 153 13.09 8.32 -10.50
N ASN A 154 12.27 8.43 -9.46
CA ASN A 154 11.00 7.73 -9.39
C ASN A 154 10.03 8.19 -10.48
N GLN A 155 9.96 9.49 -10.74
CA GLN A 155 9.11 10.05 -11.79
C GLN A 155 9.55 9.57 -13.18
N GLY A 156 10.87 9.50 -13.44
CA GLY A 156 11.43 9.00 -14.70
C GLY A 156 11.14 7.52 -14.96
N ARG A 157 10.91 6.72 -13.89
CA ARG A 157 10.56 5.29 -14.00
C ARG A 157 9.09 5.01 -14.32
N ILE A 158 8.18 5.93 -14.08
CA ILE A 158 6.74 5.69 -14.20
C ILE A 158 6.37 5.21 -15.62
N LEU A 159 6.87 5.88 -16.66
CA LEU A 159 6.55 5.52 -18.03
C LEU A 159 7.18 4.19 -18.48
N PRO A 160 8.50 3.95 -18.30
CA PRO A 160 9.11 2.66 -18.63
C PRO A 160 8.48 1.50 -17.85
N ASP A 161 8.25 1.65 -16.55
CA ASP A 161 7.66 0.61 -15.72
C ASP A 161 6.21 0.30 -16.14
N ALA A 162 5.42 1.31 -16.50
CA ALA A 162 4.06 1.10 -17.00
C ALA A 162 4.03 0.30 -18.32
N ILE A 163 4.97 0.56 -19.22
CA ILE A 163 5.07 -0.20 -20.48
C ILE A 163 5.53 -1.63 -20.20
N ALA A 164 6.57 -1.81 -19.39
CA ALA A 164 7.11 -3.12 -19.07
C ALA A 164 6.07 -4.02 -18.40
N VAL A 165 5.38 -3.52 -17.36
CA VAL A 165 4.34 -4.28 -16.64
C VAL A 165 3.19 -4.70 -17.55
N ASN A 166 2.75 -3.85 -18.47
CA ASN A 166 1.68 -4.20 -19.40
C ASN A 166 2.11 -5.25 -20.43
N VAL A 167 3.35 -5.20 -20.88
CA VAL A 167 3.92 -6.21 -21.81
C VAL A 167 4.08 -7.54 -21.10
N ASP A 168 4.69 -7.55 -19.91
CA ASP A 168 4.93 -8.77 -19.12
C ASP A 168 3.59 -9.44 -18.75
N SER A 169 2.61 -8.66 -18.26
CA SER A 169 1.30 -9.22 -17.91
C SER A 169 0.54 -9.79 -19.11
N SER A 170 0.76 -9.25 -20.29
CA SER A 170 0.17 -9.78 -21.53
C SER A 170 0.82 -11.08 -21.96
N ILE A 171 2.12 -11.25 -21.71
CA ILE A 171 2.86 -12.48 -22.01
C ILE A 171 2.51 -13.58 -21.00
N ASP A 172 2.45 -13.25 -19.72
CA ASP A 172 2.13 -14.20 -18.64
C ASP A 172 0.69 -14.72 -18.71
N SER A 173 -0.19 -14.03 -19.42
CA SER A 173 -1.60 -14.41 -19.61
C SER A 173 -1.85 -15.43 -20.72
N VAL A 174 -0.83 -15.77 -21.50
CA VAL A 174 -0.86 -16.75 -22.59
C VAL A 174 -0.30 -18.09 -22.14
#